data_43ddb637f0b1fcd3eed77c4ab45ba74a
#
_entry.id   43ddb637f0b1fcd3eed77c4ab45ba74a
#
_cell.length_a   1.000
_cell.length_b   1.000
_cell.length_c   1.000
_cell.angle_alpha   90.00
_cell.angle_beta   90.00
_cell.angle_gamma   90.00
#
_symmetry.space_group_name_H-M   'P 1'
#
loop_
_entity.id
_entity.type
_entity.pdbx_description
1 polymer ?
#
loop_
_entity_poly.entity_id
_entity_poly.type
_entity_poly.pdbx_seq_one_letter_code
_entity_poly.pdbx_strand_id
1 'polypeptide(L)'
;MSQEIISEIKNHTGIITLKTEDGLNAVSRRMLAEIAEAATAMDMNDKVKAIIIRGGEKAFSTGIDVNEFVADVNPSVLEEMYENFEKIADVKKPVIAAVSGYALGIGFEMALACDIVFASESACFGHPDLSLGTIPGFGATQRLPNTVGKSKMMEMILTGRAMNAREAERTGIVSRIIPLRYLFDEAFNTAERIAALPDLAVNTSKELIKTAISNTNLEEGLEIEKQVYKSSIASDEFRQNLANLAKK
;
A
#
# COMPACT_ATOMS: atom_id res chain seq x y z
N MET A 1 18.10 -4.79 20.64
CA MET A 1 17.50 -3.79 19.73
C MET A 1 16.01 -4.06 19.72
N SER A 2 15.18 -3.05 19.92
CA SER A 2 13.71 -3.20 19.88
C SER A 2 13.28 -3.59 18.47
N GLN A 3 12.25 -4.42 18.38
CA GLN A 3 11.64 -4.82 17.11
C GLN A 3 10.81 -3.63 16.60
N GLU A 4 11.04 -3.22 15.34
CA GLU A 4 10.39 -2.03 14.76
C GLU A 4 9.10 -2.36 14.01
N ILE A 5 8.86 -3.65 13.74
CA ILE A 5 7.59 -4.14 13.20
C ILE A 5 7.10 -5.36 13.97
N ILE A 6 5.81 -5.62 13.88
CA ILE A 6 5.22 -6.92 14.24
C ILE A 6 4.63 -7.51 12.97
N SER A 7 5.05 -8.72 12.62
CA SER A 7 4.48 -9.47 11.50
C SER A 7 3.79 -10.73 12.01
N GLU A 8 2.55 -10.94 11.60
CA GLU A 8 1.75 -12.09 12.00
C GLU A 8 0.82 -12.55 10.87
N ILE A 9 0.38 -13.78 10.92
CA ILE A 9 -0.65 -14.31 10.01
C ILE A 9 -1.85 -14.70 10.87
N LYS A 10 -3.01 -14.12 10.52
CA LYS A 10 -4.29 -14.43 11.16
C LYS A 10 -5.27 -14.89 10.08
N ASN A 11 -5.78 -16.12 10.20
CA ASN A 11 -6.56 -16.81 9.17
C ASN A 11 -5.79 -16.81 7.82
N HIS A 12 -6.30 -16.09 6.80
CA HIS A 12 -5.67 -15.96 5.48
C HIS A 12 -5.04 -14.59 5.24
N THR A 13 -4.97 -13.76 6.27
CA THR A 13 -4.47 -12.40 6.20
C THR A 13 -3.10 -12.28 6.85
N GLY A 14 -2.11 -11.78 6.11
CA GLY A 14 -0.84 -11.30 6.63
C GLY A 14 -1.01 -9.91 7.24
N ILE A 15 -0.41 -9.65 8.38
CA ILE A 15 -0.51 -8.35 9.07
C ILE A 15 0.90 -7.87 9.40
N ILE A 16 1.25 -6.70 8.90
CA ILE A 16 2.50 -6.00 9.22
C ILE A 16 2.12 -4.73 9.99
N THR A 17 2.54 -4.66 11.25
CA THR A 17 2.29 -3.51 12.11
C THR A 17 3.59 -2.77 12.37
N LEU A 18 3.67 -1.51 11.95
CA LEU A 18 4.77 -0.61 12.25
C LEU A 18 4.68 -0.22 13.72
N LYS A 19 5.78 -0.35 14.47
CA LYS A 19 5.77 -0.16 15.93
C LYS A 19 7.12 0.31 16.46
N THR A 20 7.32 1.62 16.48
CA THR A 20 8.39 2.25 17.26
C THR A 20 7.93 2.54 18.69
N GLU A 21 8.88 2.74 19.61
CA GLU A 21 8.57 3.01 21.03
C GLU A 21 7.79 4.31 21.23
N ASP A 22 8.07 5.34 20.42
CA ASP A 22 7.38 6.64 20.45
C ASP A 22 6.01 6.63 19.74
N GLY A 23 5.75 5.59 18.95
CA GLY A 23 4.54 5.42 18.14
C GLY A 23 4.46 6.36 16.93
N LEU A 24 5.58 6.96 16.52
CA LEU A 24 5.67 7.82 15.33
C LEU A 24 6.04 7.03 14.08
N ASN A 25 6.62 5.84 14.25
CA ASN A 25 6.97 4.92 13.18
C ASN A 25 7.81 5.57 12.07
N ALA A 26 8.84 6.36 12.51
CA ALA A 26 9.84 6.85 11.58
C ALA A 26 10.56 5.66 10.93
N VAL A 27 10.62 5.66 9.60
CA VAL A 27 11.15 4.53 8.84
C VAL A 27 12.67 4.58 8.81
N SER A 28 13.29 3.69 9.58
CA SER A 28 14.70 3.38 9.49
C SER A 28 14.98 2.46 8.30
N ARG A 29 16.25 2.36 7.88
CA ARG A 29 16.68 1.35 6.88
C ARG A 29 16.28 -0.05 7.29
N ARG A 30 16.48 -0.35 8.57
CA ARG A 30 16.14 -1.63 9.16
C ARG A 30 14.63 -1.90 9.12
N MET A 31 13.82 -0.95 9.53
CA MET A 31 12.35 -1.08 9.46
C MET A 31 11.90 -1.36 8.04
N LEU A 32 12.42 -0.63 7.06
CA LEU A 32 12.07 -0.83 5.66
C LEU A 32 12.45 -2.23 5.15
N ALA A 33 13.63 -2.71 5.52
CA ALA A 33 14.07 -4.07 5.20
C ALA A 33 13.18 -5.13 5.87
N GLU A 34 12.87 -4.98 7.16
CA GLU A 34 11.98 -5.89 7.90
C GLU A 34 10.56 -5.94 7.27
N ILE A 35 10.02 -4.80 6.82
CA ILE A 35 8.73 -4.73 6.10
C ILE A 35 8.82 -5.48 4.77
N ALA A 36 9.89 -5.24 4.00
CA ALA A 36 10.10 -5.88 2.70
C ALA A 36 10.23 -7.40 2.83
N GLU A 37 11.00 -7.88 3.80
CA GLU A 37 11.15 -9.31 4.10
C GLU A 37 9.80 -9.94 4.50
N ALA A 38 9.06 -9.29 5.41
CA ALA A 38 7.76 -9.77 5.86
C ALA A 38 6.75 -9.80 4.71
N ALA A 39 6.68 -8.74 3.91
CA ALA A 39 5.78 -8.66 2.75
C ALA A 39 6.10 -9.73 1.70
N THR A 40 7.38 -9.92 1.38
CA THR A 40 7.84 -10.96 0.45
C THR A 40 7.51 -12.36 0.97
N ALA A 41 7.80 -12.64 2.26
CA ALA A 41 7.48 -13.92 2.87
C ALA A 41 5.98 -14.22 2.87
N MET A 42 5.14 -13.21 3.12
CA MET A 42 3.68 -13.33 3.05
C MET A 42 3.19 -13.52 1.62
N ASP A 43 3.80 -12.85 0.64
CA ASP A 43 3.45 -12.99 -0.77
C ASP A 43 3.73 -14.41 -1.29
N MET A 44 4.81 -15.03 -0.83
CA MET A 44 5.20 -16.39 -1.18
C MET A 44 4.43 -17.49 -0.39
N ASN A 45 3.70 -17.13 0.66
CA ASN A 45 3.02 -18.09 1.52
C ASN A 45 1.59 -18.37 1.00
N ASP A 46 1.32 -19.57 0.51
CA ASP A 46 0.02 -19.98 -0.04
C ASP A 46 -1.16 -19.83 0.94
N LYS A 47 -0.91 -19.80 2.24
CA LYS A 47 -1.95 -19.60 3.26
C LYS A 47 -2.40 -18.14 3.34
N VAL A 48 -1.54 -17.20 2.94
CA VAL A 48 -1.86 -15.77 2.93
C VAL A 48 -2.51 -15.41 1.60
N LYS A 49 -3.62 -14.69 1.65
CA LYS A 49 -4.40 -14.27 0.46
C LYS A 49 -4.48 -12.76 0.31
N ALA A 50 -4.28 -12.02 1.39
CA ALA A 50 -4.18 -10.57 1.39
C ALA A 50 -3.25 -10.13 2.52
N ILE A 51 -2.70 -8.92 2.42
CA ILE A 51 -1.77 -8.35 3.40
C ILE A 51 -2.33 -7.02 3.89
N ILE A 52 -2.19 -6.75 5.19
CA ILE A 52 -2.50 -5.45 5.80
C ILE A 52 -1.20 -4.85 6.30
N ILE A 53 -0.95 -3.59 5.94
CA ILE A 53 0.09 -2.76 6.54
C ILE A 53 -0.61 -1.69 7.39
N ARG A 54 -0.21 -1.57 8.66
CA ARG A 54 -0.81 -0.62 9.59
C ARG A 54 0.24 0.01 10.50
N GLY A 55 -0.07 1.18 11.01
CA GLY A 55 0.68 1.82 12.10
C GLY A 55 -0.09 1.82 13.41
N GLY A 56 0.29 2.72 14.31
CA GLY A 56 -0.41 3.01 15.56
C GLY A 56 -1.47 4.12 15.41
N GLU A 57 -2.09 4.51 16.53
CA GLU A 57 -3.10 5.58 16.53
C GLU A 57 -2.52 6.95 16.21
N LYS A 58 -1.27 7.25 16.65
CA LYS A 58 -0.60 8.52 16.45
C LYS A 58 -0.12 8.71 15.02
N ALA A 59 0.45 7.65 14.44
CA ALA A 59 0.99 7.67 13.11
C ALA A 59 0.94 6.28 12.46
N PHE A 60 0.62 6.28 11.20
CA PHE A 60 1.01 5.21 10.31
C PHE A 60 2.53 5.23 10.17
N SER A 61 3.09 6.36 9.70
CA SER A 61 4.52 6.67 9.74
C SER A 61 4.74 8.17 9.52
N THR A 62 5.72 8.75 10.20
CA THR A 62 6.10 10.16 10.02
C THR A 62 7.16 10.39 8.95
N GLY A 63 7.54 9.38 8.20
CA GLY A 63 8.54 9.48 7.15
C GLY A 63 9.85 8.81 7.51
N ILE A 64 10.94 9.19 6.86
CA ILE A 64 12.26 8.64 7.13
C ILE A 64 12.76 8.99 8.53
N ASP A 65 13.54 8.11 9.15
CA ASP A 65 14.28 8.45 10.35
C ASP A 65 15.43 9.40 10.00
N VAL A 66 15.20 10.70 10.25
CA VAL A 66 16.19 11.74 9.94
C VAL A 66 17.52 11.56 10.68
N ASN A 67 17.53 10.89 11.85
CA ASN A 67 18.77 10.66 12.59
C ASN A 67 19.72 9.70 11.87
N GLU A 68 19.17 8.67 11.19
CA GLU A 68 19.99 7.79 10.34
C GLU A 68 20.58 8.55 9.15
N PHE A 69 19.81 9.44 8.52
CA PHE A 69 20.27 10.23 7.39
C PHE A 69 21.31 11.28 7.78
N VAL A 70 21.19 11.89 8.94
CA VAL A 70 22.24 12.79 9.48
C VAL A 70 23.56 12.04 9.71
N ALA A 71 23.47 10.78 10.14
CA ALA A 71 24.66 9.96 10.43
C ALA A 71 25.37 9.45 9.17
N ASP A 72 24.63 9.08 8.13
CA ASP A 72 25.19 8.47 6.92
C ASP A 72 24.30 8.72 5.69
N VAL A 73 24.60 9.78 4.94
CA VAL A 73 23.99 10.03 3.62
C VAL A 73 24.86 9.39 2.54
N ASN A 74 24.65 8.11 2.28
CA ASN A 74 25.42 7.36 1.29
C ASN A 74 24.50 6.89 0.14
N PRO A 75 24.84 7.13 -1.14
CA PRO A 75 24.04 6.66 -2.27
C PRO A 75 23.74 5.15 -2.28
N SER A 76 24.68 4.32 -1.80
CA SER A 76 24.46 2.87 -1.73
C SER A 76 23.38 2.47 -0.72
N VAL A 77 23.20 3.27 0.33
CA VAL A 77 22.12 3.09 1.32
C VAL A 77 20.77 3.41 0.70
N LEU A 78 20.71 4.47 -0.10
CA LEU A 78 19.49 4.80 -0.82
C LEU A 78 19.08 3.71 -1.81
N GLU A 79 20.04 3.13 -2.52
CA GLU A 79 19.78 2.01 -3.45
C GLU A 79 19.16 0.82 -2.73
N GLU A 80 19.72 0.41 -1.59
CA GLU A 80 19.14 -0.65 -0.75
C GLU A 80 17.73 -0.31 -0.27
N MET A 81 17.47 0.94 0.10
CA MET A 81 16.13 1.39 0.49
C MET A 81 15.15 1.35 -0.68
N TYR A 82 15.56 1.74 -1.89
CA TYR A 82 14.75 1.61 -3.09
C TYR A 82 14.41 0.15 -3.39
N GLU A 83 15.40 -0.74 -3.38
CA GLU A 83 15.17 -2.18 -3.60
C GLU A 83 14.17 -2.75 -2.59
N ASN A 84 14.27 -2.38 -1.31
CA ASN A 84 13.35 -2.84 -0.29
C ASN A 84 11.93 -2.23 -0.47
N PHE A 85 11.84 -0.96 -0.85
CA PHE A 85 10.56 -0.34 -1.13
C PHE A 85 9.86 -0.97 -2.36
N GLU A 86 10.62 -1.27 -3.40
CA GLU A 86 10.10 -1.95 -4.60
C GLU A 86 9.55 -3.34 -4.27
N LYS A 87 10.22 -4.12 -3.40
CA LYS A 87 9.68 -5.42 -2.94
C LYS A 87 8.31 -5.28 -2.27
N ILE A 88 8.07 -4.18 -1.54
CA ILE A 88 6.77 -3.90 -0.93
C ILE A 88 5.74 -3.53 -2.01
N ALA A 89 6.12 -2.66 -2.97
CA ALA A 89 5.26 -2.18 -4.04
C ALA A 89 4.89 -3.28 -5.06
N ASP A 90 5.74 -4.30 -5.20
CA ASP A 90 5.59 -5.38 -6.19
C ASP A 90 4.96 -6.65 -5.63
N VAL A 91 4.49 -6.63 -4.38
CA VAL A 91 3.68 -7.72 -3.80
C VAL A 91 2.52 -8.03 -4.75
N LYS A 92 2.34 -9.31 -5.09
CA LYS A 92 1.29 -9.76 -6.04
C LYS A 92 -0.08 -9.87 -5.39
N LYS A 93 -0.11 -10.27 -4.11
CA LYS A 93 -1.36 -10.34 -3.35
C LYS A 93 -1.90 -8.95 -3.03
N PRO A 94 -3.22 -8.79 -2.85
CA PRO A 94 -3.79 -7.52 -2.42
C PRO A 94 -3.20 -7.01 -1.11
N VAL A 95 -2.83 -5.73 -1.10
CA VAL A 95 -2.27 -5.04 0.06
C VAL A 95 -3.20 -3.91 0.48
N ILE A 96 -3.58 -3.89 1.74
CA ILE A 96 -4.46 -2.88 2.35
C ILE A 96 -3.64 -2.05 3.33
N ALA A 97 -3.57 -0.74 3.13
CA ALA A 97 -3.07 0.19 4.14
C ALA A 97 -4.20 0.61 5.09
N ALA A 98 -4.00 0.42 6.39
CA ALA A 98 -4.90 0.93 7.43
C ALA A 98 -4.22 2.12 8.13
N VAL A 99 -4.56 3.33 7.68
CA VAL A 99 -3.86 4.57 8.02
C VAL A 99 -4.59 5.32 9.12
N SER A 100 -3.90 5.60 10.23
CA SER A 100 -4.35 6.53 11.27
C SER A 100 -3.24 7.51 11.64
N GLY A 101 -3.63 8.72 12.04
CA GLY A 101 -2.69 9.78 12.33
C GLY A 101 -1.82 10.15 11.12
N TYR A 102 -0.55 10.39 11.34
CA TYR A 102 0.35 10.87 10.29
C TYR A 102 0.78 9.76 9.32
N ALA A 103 0.67 10.03 8.04
CA ALA A 103 1.31 9.29 6.95
C ALA A 103 2.11 10.31 6.12
N LEU A 104 3.40 10.45 6.39
CA LEU A 104 4.24 11.50 5.82
C LEU A 104 5.45 10.90 5.06
N GLY A 105 5.94 11.61 4.03
CA GLY A 105 7.11 11.21 3.25
C GLY A 105 7.00 9.75 2.77
N ILE A 106 8.03 8.94 3.02
CA ILE A 106 8.05 7.50 2.66
C ILE A 106 6.87 6.71 3.27
N GLY A 107 6.35 7.13 4.44
CA GLY A 107 5.15 6.51 5.02
C GLY A 107 3.91 6.74 4.16
N PHE A 108 3.75 7.93 3.61
CA PHE A 108 2.69 8.20 2.64
C PHE A 108 2.93 7.45 1.33
N GLU A 109 4.16 7.41 0.83
CA GLU A 109 4.51 6.65 -0.37
C GLU A 109 4.24 5.16 -0.22
N MET A 110 4.47 4.60 0.98
CA MET A 110 4.12 3.22 1.30
C MET A 110 2.60 2.99 1.27
N ALA A 111 1.80 3.91 1.81
CA ALA A 111 0.34 3.84 1.70
C ALA A 111 -0.14 3.92 0.25
N LEU A 112 0.50 4.75 -0.59
CA LEU A 112 0.23 4.86 -2.03
C LEU A 112 0.65 3.64 -2.84
N ALA A 113 1.61 2.86 -2.35
CA ALA A 113 2.03 1.61 -2.97
C ALA A 113 1.07 0.45 -2.68
N CYS A 114 0.21 0.59 -1.65
CA CYS A 114 -0.85 -0.38 -1.36
C CYS A 114 -2.02 -0.25 -2.35
N ASP A 115 -2.79 -1.34 -2.52
CA ASP A 115 -3.91 -1.40 -3.47
C ASP A 115 -5.18 -0.70 -2.93
N ILE A 116 -5.38 -0.76 -1.62
CA ILE A 116 -6.53 -0.17 -0.94
C ILE A 116 -6.02 0.63 0.27
N VAL A 117 -6.48 1.87 0.41
CA VAL A 117 -6.18 2.70 1.58
C VAL A 117 -7.45 2.95 2.35
N PHE A 118 -7.52 2.44 3.58
CA PHE A 118 -8.52 2.84 4.57
C PHE A 118 -7.88 3.82 5.54
N ALA A 119 -8.61 4.85 5.91
CA ALA A 119 -8.10 5.89 6.78
C ALA A 119 -9.03 6.12 7.97
N SER A 120 -8.46 6.46 9.13
CA SER A 120 -9.25 7.03 10.21
C SER A 120 -9.57 8.51 9.92
N GLU A 121 -10.52 9.08 10.67
CA GLU A 121 -10.84 10.50 10.60
C GLU A 121 -9.65 11.40 10.95
N SER A 122 -8.69 10.88 11.74
CA SER A 122 -7.47 11.58 12.15
C SER A 122 -6.33 11.47 11.15
N ALA A 123 -6.48 10.70 10.08
CA ALA A 123 -5.41 10.50 9.11
C ALA A 123 -5.04 11.78 8.38
N CYS A 124 -3.74 11.98 8.22
CA CYS A 124 -3.14 13.16 7.62
C CYS A 124 -2.00 12.73 6.69
N PHE A 125 -2.06 13.12 5.43
CA PHE A 125 -1.15 12.69 4.37
C PHE A 125 -0.33 13.87 3.87
N GLY A 126 0.98 13.72 3.72
CA GLY A 126 1.80 14.85 3.25
C GLY A 126 3.23 14.49 2.92
N HIS A 127 3.89 15.45 2.29
CA HIS A 127 5.30 15.38 1.91
C HIS A 127 6.06 16.60 2.43
N PRO A 128 6.71 16.49 3.60
CA PRO A 128 7.51 17.59 4.14
C PRO A 128 8.92 17.68 3.51
N ASP A 129 9.24 16.82 2.55
CA ASP A 129 10.57 16.61 1.97
C ASP A 129 11.23 17.89 1.49
N LEU A 130 10.48 18.81 0.85
CA LEU A 130 11.03 20.08 0.36
C LEU A 130 11.53 20.97 1.48
N SER A 131 10.96 20.89 2.68
CA SER A 131 11.44 21.64 3.84
C SER A 131 12.80 21.15 4.33
N LEU A 132 13.16 19.90 3.99
CA LEU A 132 14.47 19.31 4.25
C LEU A 132 15.47 19.55 3.11
N GLY A 133 15.06 20.25 2.03
CA GLY A 133 15.90 20.50 0.86
C GLY A 133 15.99 19.32 -0.10
N THR A 134 15.09 18.34 -0.01
CA THR A 134 15.03 17.16 -0.88
C THR A 134 13.64 17.05 -1.55
N ILE A 135 13.44 16.02 -2.33
CA ILE A 135 12.19 15.71 -3.06
C ILE A 135 11.59 14.41 -2.53
N PRO A 136 10.28 14.16 -2.73
CA PRO A 136 9.71 12.82 -2.55
C PRO A 136 10.46 11.81 -3.41
N GLY A 137 10.92 10.72 -2.84
CA GLY A 137 11.88 9.82 -3.49
C GLY A 137 11.35 8.43 -3.82
N PHE A 138 10.27 7.96 -3.17
CA PHE A 138 9.79 6.58 -3.30
C PHE A 138 8.51 6.46 -4.15
N GLY A 139 8.34 7.36 -5.11
CA GLY A 139 7.34 7.27 -6.17
C GLY A 139 6.13 8.18 -6.04
N ALA A 140 6.03 9.06 -5.02
CA ALA A 140 4.89 9.98 -4.90
C ALA A 140 4.74 10.88 -6.12
N THR A 141 5.86 11.41 -6.67
CA THR A 141 5.83 12.28 -7.85
C THR A 141 5.26 11.59 -9.09
N GLN A 142 5.24 10.27 -9.11
CA GLN A 142 4.74 9.45 -10.22
C GLN A 142 3.33 8.90 -9.94
N ARG A 143 3.04 8.48 -8.71
CA ARG A 143 1.75 7.89 -8.35
C ARG A 143 0.65 8.92 -8.08
N LEU A 144 0.97 9.98 -7.32
CA LEU A 144 -0.03 10.98 -6.92
C LEU A 144 -0.66 11.78 -8.06
N PRO A 145 0.07 12.25 -9.10
CA PRO A 145 -0.54 13.05 -10.16
C PRO A 145 -1.69 12.34 -10.87
N ASN A 146 -1.59 11.02 -11.01
CA ASN A 146 -2.63 10.20 -11.64
C ASN A 146 -3.89 10.07 -10.78
N THR A 147 -3.75 10.21 -9.47
CA THR A 147 -4.87 10.09 -8.51
C THR A 147 -5.51 11.44 -8.21
N VAL A 148 -4.69 12.45 -7.86
CA VAL A 148 -5.21 13.74 -7.35
C VAL A 148 -5.22 14.86 -8.40
N GLY A 149 -4.59 14.62 -9.54
CA GLY A 149 -4.39 15.62 -10.59
C GLY A 149 -3.25 16.60 -10.30
N LYS A 150 -2.73 17.23 -11.37
CA LYS A 150 -1.55 18.10 -11.35
C LYS A 150 -1.64 19.23 -10.33
N SER A 151 -2.75 19.99 -10.32
CA SER A 151 -2.84 21.20 -9.48
C SER A 151 -2.80 20.87 -7.99
N LYS A 152 -3.48 19.81 -7.57
CA LYS A 152 -3.49 19.36 -6.18
C LYS A 152 -2.12 18.83 -5.77
N MET A 153 -1.48 18.04 -6.63
CA MET A 153 -0.14 17.55 -6.38
C MET A 153 0.86 18.69 -6.22
N MET A 154 0.85 19.68 -7.14
CA MET A 154 1.75 20.83 -7.08
C MET A 154 1.54 21.63 -5.79
N GLU A 155 0.29 21.87 -5.37
CA GLU A 155 0.01 22.56 -4.11
C GLU A 155 0.61 21.81 -2.92
N MET A 156 0.34 20.51 -2.81
CA MET A 156 0.82 19.69 -1.68
C MET A 156 2.34 19.67 -1.60
N ILE A 157 3.01 19.36 -2.71
CA ILE A 157 4.46 19.20 -2.71
C ILE A 157 5.16 20.55 -2.53
N LEU A 158 4.81 21.58 -3.32
CA LEU A 158 5.52 22.85 -3.31
C LEU A 158 5.30 23.67 -2.02
N THR A 159 4.19 23.44 -1.32
CA THR A 159 3.91 24.15 -0.05
C THR A 159 4.20 23.29 1.17
N GLY A 160 4.44 21.98 1.01
CA GLY A 160 4.55 21.04 2.14
C GLY A 160 3.23 20.82 2.89
N ARG A 161 2.10 21.28 2.33
CA ARG A 161 0.79 21.16 2.95
C ARG A 161 0.35 19.70 3.05
N ALA A 162 -0.08 19.30 4.22
CA ALA A 162 -0.70 18.00 4.41
C ALA A 162 -2.20 18.03 4.03
N MET A 163 -2.69 16.88 3.60
CA MET A 163 -4.08 16.60 3.24
C MET A 163 -4.74 15.80 4.36
N ASN A 164 -5.91 16.22 4.83
CA ASN A 164 -6.68 15.44 5.80
C ASN A 164 -7.44 14.26 5.14
N ALA A 165 -7.96 13.36 5.98
CA ALA A 165 -8.65 12.15 5.51
C ALA A 165 -9.79 12.43 4.52
N ARG A 166 -10.62 13.46 4.79
CA ARG A 166 -11.77 13.81 3.92
C ARG A 166 -11.33 14.32 2.55
N GLU A 167 -10.25 15.09 2.52
CA GLU A 167 -9.67 15.54 1.25
C GLU A 167 -9.06 14.37 0.49
N ALA A 168 -8.36 13.46 1.18
CA ALA A 168 -7.77 12.27 0.60
C ALA A 168 -8.83 11.31 0.03
N GLU A 169 -9.97 11.15 0.70
CA GLU A 169 -11.10 10.36 0.18
C GLU A 169 -11.71 11.01 -1.07
N ARG A 170 -11.96 12.33 -1.05
CA ARG A 170 -12.49 13.04 -2.23
C ARG A 170 -11.58 13.00 -3.45
N THR A 171 -10.30 12.89 -3.25
CA THR A 171 -9.30 12.81 -4.33
C THR A 171 -9.00 11.38 -4.79
N GLY A 172 -9.55 10.37 -4.12
CA GLY A 172 -9.38 8.96 -4.49
C GLY A 172 -8.12 8.29 -3.92
N ILE A 173 -7.35 8.96 -3.06
CA ILE A 173 -6.24 8.35 -2.33
C ILE A 173 -6.78 7.35 -1.30
N VAL A 174 -7.79 7.78 -0.55
CA VAL A 174 -8.46 6.98 0.48
C VAL A 174 -9.74 6.40 -0.11
N SER A 175 -9.88 5.09 -0.02
CA SER A 175 -11.07 4.37 -0.48
C SER A 175 -12.27 4.60 0.45
N ARG A 176 -12.02 4.62 1.76
CA ARG A 176 -13.06 4.88 2.78
C ARG A 176 -12.47 5.44 4.05
N ILE A 177 -13.21 6.36 4.69
CA ILE A 177 -12.92 6.82 6.06
C ILE A 177 -13.71 5.95 7.03
N ILE A 178 -13.02 5.45 8.04
CA ILE A 178 -13.55 4.52 9.04
C ILE A 178 -13.23 5.05 10.44
N PRO A 179 -14.18 5.05 11.38
CA PRO A 179 -13.88 5.43 12.76
C PRO A 179 -12.69 4.62 13.31
N LEU A 180 -11.73 5.29 13.97
CA LEU A 180 -10.46 4.71 14.40
C LEU A 180 -10.62 3.34 15.08
N ARG A 181 -11.59 3.24 15.99
CA ARG A 181 -11.86 1.99 16.74
C ARG A 181 -12.24 0.78 15.88
N TYR A 182 -12.68 1.01 14.63
CA TYR A 182 -13.09 -0.04 13.69
C TYR A 182 -12.15 -0.17 12.49
N LEU A 183 -11.13 0.68 12.39
CA LEU A 183 -10.26 0.74 11.22
C LEU A 183 -9.58 -0.59 10.92
N PHE A 184 -8.99 -1.22 11.95
CA PHE A 184 -8.35 -2.51 11.78
C PHE A 184 -9.35 -3.62 11.46
N ASP A 185 -10.48 -3.68 12.17
CA ASP A 185 -11.48 -4.71 11.94
C ASP A 185 -12.06 -4.64 10.52
N GLU A 186 -12.27 -3.43 10.00
CA GLU A 186 -12.76 -3.26 8.63
C GLU A 186 -11.71 -3.63 7.58
N ALA A 187 -10.44 -3.30 7.81
CA ALA A 187 -9.33 -3.75 6.96
C ALA A 187 -9.23 -5.27 6.98
N PHE A 188 -9.29 -5.89 8.15
CA PHE A 188 -9.23 -7.33 8.33
C PHE A 188 -10.43 -8.04 7.67
N ASN A 189 -11.65 -7.57 7.91
CA ASN A 189 -12.85 -8.12 7.27
C ASN A 189 -12.80 -7.97 5.74
N THR A 190 -12.21 -6.90 5.23
CA THR A 190 -12.03 -6.72 3.78
C THR A 190 -11.00 -7.70 3.24
N ALA A 191 -9.88 -7.90 3.93
CA ALA A 191 -8.87 -8.88 3.56
C ALA A 191 -9.45 -10.31 3.54
N GLU A 192 -10.24 -10.69 4.55
CA GLU A 192 -10.88 -12.01 4.60
C GLU A 192 -11.97 -12.18 3.51
N ARG A 193 -12.69 -11.11 3.13
CA ARG A 193 -13.59 -11.16 1.96
C ARG A 193 -12.82 -11.38 0.66
N ILE A 194 -11.67 -10.74 0.51
CA ILE A 194 -10.79 -10.97 -0.64
C ILE A 194 -10.28 -12.43 -0.62
N ALA A 195 -9.84 -12.91 0.54
CA ALA A 195 -9.33 -14.26 0.73
C ALA A 195 -10.36 -15.37 0.41
N ALA A 196 -11.65 -15.05 0.46
CA ALA A 196 -12.72 -15.97 0.08
C ALA A 196 -12.94 -16.08 -1.45
N LEU A 197 -12.27 -15.25 -2.24
CA LEU A 197 -12.36 -15.24 -3.69
C LEU A 197 -11.25 -16.12 -4.31
N PRO A 198 -11.41 -16.60 -5.56
CA PRO A 198 -10.37 -17.33 -6.28
C PRO A 198 -9.09 -16.52 -6.44
N ASP A 199 -7.96 -17.05 -5.96
CA ASP A 199 -6.67 -16.36 -5.94
C ASP A 199 -6.23 -15.86 -7.31
N LEU A 200 -6.37 -16.71 -8.33
CA LEU A 200 -5.98 -16.37 -9.70
C LEU A 200 -6.78 -15.15 -10.19
N ALA A 201 -8.08 -15.12 -9.96
CA ALA A 201 -8.93 -14.03 -10.39
C ALA A 201 -8.58 -12.72 -9.67
N VAL A 202 -8.33 -12.79 -8.36
CA VAL A 202 -7.95 -11.63 -7.55
C VAL A 202 -6.60 -11.05 -8.01
N ASN A 203 -5.56 -11.89 -8.07
CA ASN A 203 -4.21 -11.44 -8.41
C ASN A 203 -4.12 -10.93 -9.86
N THR A 204 -4.81 -11.61 -10.79
CA THR A 204 -4.87 -11.18 -12.19
C THR A 204 -5.62 -9.85 -12.35
N SER A 205 -6.71 -9.65 -11.61
CA SER A 205 -7.43 -8.36 -11.64
C SER A 205 -6.57 -7.22 -11.11
N LYS A 206 -5.84 -7.44 -10.00
CA LYS A 206 -4.87 -6.47 -9.47
C LYS A 206 -3.82 -6.10 -10.54
N GLU A 207 -3.22 -7.10 -11.18
CA GLU A 207 -2.18 -6.89 -12.20
C GLU A 207 -2.72 -6.10 -13.40
N LEU A 208 -3.90 -6.42 -13.90
CA LEU A 208 -4.53 -5.69 -14.99
C LEU A 208 -4.80 -4.22 -14.62
N ILE A 209 -5.27 -3.96 -13.39
CA ILE A 209 -5.50 -2.59 -12.90
C ILE A 209 -4.17 -1.82 -12.78
N LYS A 210 -3.11 -2.44 -12.21
CA LYS A 210 -1.76 -1.83 -12.14
C LYS A 210 -1.25 -1.48 -13.53
N THR A 211 -1.40 -2.39 -14.48
CA THR A 211 -1.01 -2.17 -15.88
C THR A 211 -1.79 -1.02 -16.50
N ALA A 212 -3.10 -0.94 -16.28
CA ALA A 212 -3.95 0.14 -16.81
C ALA A 212 -3.56 1.53 -16.28
N ILE A 213 -3.12 1.62 -15.02
CA ILE A 213 -2.65 2.88 -14.41
C ILE A 213 -1.32 3.35 -15.04
N SER A 214 -0.45 2.41 -15.40
CA SER A 214 0.86 2.70 -15.99
C SER A 214 0.84 2.81 -17.52
N ASN A 215 -0.14 2.19 -18.21
CA ASN A 215 -0.27 2.21 -19.67
C ASN A 215 -1.36 3.21 -20.08
N THR A 216 -0.99 4.19 -20.91
CA THR A 216 -1.91 5.22 -21.43
C THR A 216 -2.67 4.77 -22.69
N ASN A 217 -2.33 3.61 -23.27
CA ASN A 217 -2.97 3.08 -24.47
C ASN A 217 -4.15 2.16 -24.11
N LEU A 218 -5.36 2.71 -24.14
CA LEU A 218 -6.58 1.98 -23.83
C LEU A 218 -6.82 0.75 -24.75
N GLU A 219 -6.52 0.86 -26.04
CA GLU A 219 -6.76 -0.24 -27.00
C GLU A 219 -5.86 -1.43 -26.69
N GLU A 220 -4.60 -1.21 -26.36
CA GLU A 220 -3.66 -2.23 -25.92
C GLU A 220 -4.11 -2.87 -24.61
N GLY A 221 -4.52 -2.06 -23.64
CA GLY A 221 -5.05 -2.54 -22.36
C GLY A 221 -6.28 -3.44 -22.53
N LEU A 222 -7.22 -3.04 -23.38
CA LEU A 222 -8.43 -3.84 -23.67
C LEU A 222 -8.11 -5.17 -24.37
N GLU A 223 -7.10 -5.22 -25.24
CA GLU A 223 -6.71 -6.48 -25.88
C GLU A 223 -6.03 -7.44 -24.89
N ILE A 224 -5.19 -6.92 -23.97
CA ILE A 224 -4.61 -7.71 -22.87
C ILE A 224 -5.74 -8.26 -21.98
N GLU A 225 -6.65 -7.41 -21.51
CA GLU A 225 -7.78 -7.81 -20.67
C GLU A 225 -8.62 -8.91 -21.35
N LYS A 226 -8.93 -8.77 -22.64
CA LYS A 226 -9.70 -9.74 -23.42
C LYS A 226 -8.99 -11.11 -23.51
N GLN A 227 -7.67 -11.12 -23.69
CA GLN A 227 -6.90 -12.37 -23.73
C GLN A 227 -6.90 -13.07 -22.38
N VAL A 228 -6.68 -12.31 -21.31
CA VAL A 228 -6.70 -12.79 -19.93
C VAL A 228 -8.10 -13.30 -19.56
N TYR A 229 -9.16 -12.57 -19.91
CA TYR A 229 -10.54 -13.00 -19.67
C TYR A 229 -10.87 -14.31 -20.36
N LYS A 230 -10.48 -14.48 -21.64
CA LYS A 230 -10.68 -15.74 -22.37
C LYS A 230 -9.97 -16.92 -21.67
N SER A 231 -8.76 -16.70 -21.17
CA SER A 231 -8.02 -17.72 -20.44
C SER A 231 -8.70 -18.07 -19.11
N SER A 232 -9.21 -17.05 -18.38
CA SER A 232 -9.86 -17.27 -17.09
C SER A 232 -11.16 -18.08 -17.21
N ILE A 233 -12.02 -17.79 -18.18
CA ILE A 233 -13.27 -18.56 -18.40
C ILE A 233 -13.02 -19.99 -18.94
N ALA A 234 -11.86 -20.25 -19.52
CA ALA A 234 -11.45 -21.58 -19.95
C ALA A 234 -10.91 -22.43 -18.80
N SER A 235 -10.65 -21.87 -17.63
CA SER A 235 -10.09 -22.56 -16.47
C SER A 235 -11.08 -23.55 -15.84
N ASP A 236 -10.55 -24.59 -15.23
CA ASP A 236 -11.36 -25.57 -14.48
C ASP A 236 -11.95 -24.95 -13.21
N GLU A 237 -11.23 -24.00 -12.58
CA GLU A 237 -11.70 -23.26 -11.42
C GLU A 237 -12.97 -22.46 -11.74
N PHE A 238 -12.99 -21.74 -12.87
CA PHE A 238 -14.19 -21.01 -13.31
C PHE A 238 -15.37 -21.95 -13.51
N ARG A 239 -15.16 -23.09 -14.19
CA ARG A 239 -16.21 -24.11 -14.44
C ARG A 239 -16.78 -24.67 -13.15
N GLN A 240 -15.91 -24.97 -12.16
CA GLN A 240 -16.34 -25.45 -10.85
C GLN A 240 -17.17 -24.39 -10.10
N ASN A 241 -16.70 -23.16 -10.08
CA ASN A 241 -17.38 -22.06 -9.41
C ASN A 241 -18.76 -21.77 -10.05
N LEU A 242 -18.84 -21.80 -11.38
CA LEU A 242 -20.10 -21.66 -12.10
C LEU A 242 -21.08 -22.81 -11.79
N ALA A 243 -20.59 -24.05 -11.75
CA ALA A 243 -21.41 -25.19 -11.39
C ALA A 243 -21.94 -25.15 -9.94
N ASN A 244 -21.13 -24.59 -9.01
CA ASN A 244 -21.56 -24.39 -7.62
C ASN A 244 -22.61 -23.28 -7.49
N LEU A 245 -22.50 -22.24 -8.31
CA LEU A 245 -23.48 -21.14 -8.33
C LEU A 245 -24.83 -21.61 -8.88
N ALA A 246 -24.83 -22.45 -9.92
CA ALA A 246 -26.04 -22.98 -10.54
C ALA A 246 -26.85 -23.98 -9.66
N LYS A 247 -26.25 -24.43 -8.53
CA LYS A 247 -26.90 -25.33 -7.56
C LYS A 247 -27.56 -24.60 -6.39
N LYS A 248 -27.38 -23.27 -6.28
CA LYS A 248 -28.00 -22.40 -5.27
C LYS A 248 -29.27 -21.77 -5.83
#